data_982ded1ca4223c2ee3e79ec9727a523f
#
_entry.id   982ded1ca4223c2ee3e79ec9727a523f
#
_cell.length_a   1.000
_cell.length_b   1.000
_cell.length_c   1.000
_cell.angle_alpha   90.00
_cell.angle_beta   90.00
_cell.angle_gamma   90.00
#
_symmetry.space_group_name_H-M   'P 1'
#
loop_
_entity.id
_entity.type
_entity.pdbx_description
1 polymer ?
#
loop_
_entity_poly.entity_id
_entity_poly.type
_entity_poly.pdbx_seq_one_letter_code
_entity_poly.pdbx_strand_id
1 'polypeptide(L)'
;VPDWTVVVPVKGTASAKSRLAASADLALAIALDSVAAVVAALPTSGRPSEPRVIVVTSASIAAHFGALGAHVVPDEGNGLNAAVAQGIAAAGRGPVGVLLGDVPALRAAELEAALELAAQYPLAFVPDADNDGTVLLTALRPADHRPAFGAHSRARHLAAGYVELELPQESGLRRDVDTASQLAD
;
A
#
# COMPACT_ATOMS: atom_id res chain seq x y z
N VAL A 1 16.26 -12.12 2.14
CA VAL A 1 14.90 -11.55 2.02
C VAL A 1 14.53 -11.53 0.55
N PRO A 2 13.32 -11.97 0.15
CA PRO A 2 12.88 -11.89 -1.24
C PRO A 2 12.87 -10.44 -1.76
N ASP A 3 13.08 -10.29 -3.06
CA ASP A 3 13.00 -8.98 -3.74
C ASP A 3 11.54 -8.56 -3.92
N TRP A 4 10.97 -7.92 -2.90
CA TRP A 4 9.60 -7.44 -2.93
C TRP A 4 9.39 -6.28 -3.90
N THR A 5 8.26 -6.28 -4.60
CA THR A 5 7.67 -5.07 -5.20
C THR A 5 6.47 -4.65 -4.36
N VAL A 6 6.37 -3.37 -3.99
CA VAL A 6 5.23 -2.86 -3.24
C VAL A 6 4.39 -1.94 -4.13
N VAL A 7 3.11 -2.28 -4.24
CA VAL A 7 2.08 -1.53 -4.96
C VAL A 7 1.36 -0.63 -3.96
N VAL A 8 1.26 0.66 -4.25
CA VAL A 8 0.56 1.64 -3.43
C VAL A 8 -0.54 2.31 -4.28
N PRO A 9 -1.81 1.91 -4.11
CA PRO A 9 -2.93 2.61 -4.74
C PRO A 9 -3.16 3.95 -4.02
N VAL A 10 -3.16 5.05 -4.76
CA VAL A 10 -3.40 6.40 -4.25
C VAL A 10 -4.55 7.04 -5.02
N LYS A 11 -5.64 7.35 -4.32
CA LYS A 11 -6.78 8.04 -4.93
C LYS A 11 -6.38 9.43 -5.40
N GLY A 12 -6.75 9.77 -6.63
CA GLY A 12 -6.57 11.12 -7.15
C GLY A 12 -7.43 12.15 -6.40
N THR A 13 -6.95 13.39 -6.33
CA THR A 13 -7.62 14.51 -5.63
C THR A 13 -9.02 14.83 -6.16
N ALA A 14 -9.36 14.42 -7.38
CA ALA A 14 -10.68 14.64 -7.99
C ALA A 14 -11.82 13.88 -7.27
N SER A 15 -11.53 12.77 -6.58
CA SER A 15 -12.51 12.01 -5.81
C SER A 15 -12.78 12.63 -4.42
N ALA A 16 -11.93 13.54 -3.95
CA ALA A 16 -12.06 14.24 -2.67
C ALA A 16 -13.01 15.45 -2.72
N LYS A 17 -13.77 15.66 -3.82
CA LYS A 17 -14.64 16.84 -4.03
C LYS A 17 -15.83 16.96 -3.07
N SER A 18 -16.00 16.07 -2.14
CA SER A 18 -17.17 16.15 -1.27
C SER A 18 -16.83 16.38 0.20
N ARG A 19 -16.02 17.27 0.60
CA ARG A 19 -16.16 17.92 1.92
C ARG A 19 -15.02 18.83 2.39
N LEU A 20 -13.80 18.78 1.83
CA LEU A 20 -12.73 19.71 2.26
C LEU A 20 -11.70 19.93 1.15
N ALA A 21 -11.57 21.16 0.64
CA ALA A 21 -10.44 21.52 -0.24
C ALA A 21 -9.09 21.45 0.52
N ALA A 22 -9.10 21.68 1.85
CA ALA A 22 -7.97 21.44 2.73
C ALA A 22 -7.62 19.94 2.87
N SER A 23 -8.54 19.02 2.54
CA SER A 23 -8.31 17.57 2.65
C SER A 23 -7.60 16.96 1.45
N ALA A 24 -7.62 17.61 0.28
CA ALA A 24 -6.96 17.08 -0.90
C ALA A 24 -5.43 17.22 -0.80
N ASP A 25 -4.96 18.38 -0.34
CA ASP A 25 -3.53 18.64 -0.13
C ASP A 25 -3.00 17.79 1.03
N LEU A 26 -3.79 17.64 2.09
CA LEU A 26 -3.45 16.80 3.22
C LEU A 26 -3.40 15.30 2.82
N ALA A 27 -4.40 14.82 2.07
CA ALA A 27 -4.41 13.44 1.57
C ALA A 27 -3.21 13.17 0.65
N LEU A 28 -2.84 14.13 -0.19
CA LEU A 28 -1.63 14.03 -1.01
C LEU A 28 -0.36 13.99 -0.15
N ALA A 29 -0.26 14.85 0.87
CA ALA A 29 0.89 14.85 1.77
C ALA A 29 1.03 13.51 2.50
N ILE A 30 -0.06 12.96 3.04
CA ILE A 30 -0.09 11.64 3.69
C ILE A 30 0.37 10.54 2.71
N ALA A 31 -0.13 10.55 1.49
CA ALA A 31 0.26 9.57 0.49
C ALA A 31 1.74 9.70 0.10
N LEU A 32 2.27 10.92 0.03
CA LEU A 32 3.69 11.16 -0.25
C LEU A 32 4.57 10.65 0.89
N ASP A 33 4.20 10.89 2.15
CA ASP A 33 4.92 10.37 3.32
C ASP A 33 4.92 8.85 3.34
N SER A 34 3.77 8.23 3.09
CA SER A 34 3.63 6.77 3.00
C SER A 34 4.53 6.20 1.90
N VAL A 35 4.48 6.76 0.68
CA VAL A 35 5.30 6.28 -0.44
C VAL A 35 6.79 6.53 -0.20
N ALA A 36 7.17 7.65 0.42
CA ALA A 36 8.56 7.92 0.77
C ALA A 36 9.10 6.87 1.76
N ALA A 37 8.31 6.46 2.75
CA ALA A 37 8.68 5.39 3.67
C ALA A 37 8.83 4.04 2.95
N VAL A 38 7.95 3.72 1.97
CA VAL A 38 8.06 2.50 1.14
C VAL A 38 9.33 2.53 0.29
N VAL A 39 9.64 3.65 -0.36
CA VAL A 39 10.88 3.81 -1.16
C VAL A 39 12.12 3.63 -0.28
N ALA A 40 12.09 4.17 0.95
CA ALA A 40 13.21 4.02 1.90
C ALA A 40 13.37 2.56 2.38
N ALA A 41 12.27 1.81 2.55
CA ALA A 41 12.28 0.41 2.96
C ALA A 41 12.78 -0.55 1.86
N LEU A 42 12.68 -0.14 0.59
CA LEU A 42 13.01 -0.99 -0.55
C LEU A 42 14.17 -0.37 -1.35
N PRO A 43 15.40 -0.44 -0.86
CA PRO A 43 16.55 0.12 -1.56
C PRO A 43 16.69 -0.54 -2.94
N THR A 44 17.17 0.22 -3.91
CA THR A 44 17.36 -0.24 -5.28
C THR A 44 18.16 -1.55 -5.30
N SER A 45 17.51 -2.63 -5.72
CA SER A 45 18.19 -3.89 -5.95
C SER A 45 19.14 -3.76 -7.15
N GLY A 46 20.16 -4.59 -7.21
CA GLY A 46 21.08 -4.62 -8.35
C GLY A 46 20.43 -5.10 -9.67
N ARG A 47 19.09 -5.11 -9.77
CA ARG A 47 18.31 -5.39 -10.98
C ARG A 47 17.64 -4.10 -11.48
N PRO A 48 18.25 -3.37 -12.43
CA PRO A 48 17.72 -2.08 -12.90
C PRO A 48 16.38 -2.15 -13.64
N SER A 49 15.89 -3.34 -13.96
CA SER A 49 14.78 -3.54 -14.89
C SER A 49 13.40 -3.73 -14.26
N GLU A 50 13.31 -3.91 -12.93
CA GLU A 50 12.03 -4.15 -12.26
C GLU A 50 11.77 -3.07 -11.20
N PRO A 51 10.61 -2.38 -11.26
CA PRO A 51 10.27 -1.38 -10.26
C PRO A 51 10.03 -2.04 -8.90
N ARG A 52 10.63 -1.45 -7.84
CA ARG A 52 10.42 -1.92 -6.46
C ARG A 52 9.19 -1.28 -5.81
N VAL A 53 8.84 -0.07 -6.24
CA VAL A 53 7.66 0.66 -5.76
C VAL A 53 6.83 1.08 -6.96
N ILE A 54 5.57 0.67 -6.95
CA ILE A 54 4.59 1.02 -7.98
C ILE A 54 3.47 1.82 -7.32
N VAL A 55 3.24 3.02 -7.81
CA VAL A 55 2.10 3.84 -7.38
C VAL A 55 1.04 3.85 -8.47
N VAL A 56 -0.17 3.44 -8.15
CA VAL A 56 -1.32 3.51 -9.06
C VAL A 56 -2.13 4.75 -8.69
N THR A 57 -2.15 5.75 -9.58
CA THR A 57 -2.78 7.03 -9.29
C THR A 57 -3.19 7.80 -10.54
N SER A 58 -3.93 8.90 -10.34
CA SER A 58 -4.33 9.79 -11.44
C SER A 58 -3.15 10.58 -12.02
N ALA A 59 -3.26 10.95 -13.30
CA ALA A 59 -2.24 11.74 -14.00
C ALA A 59 -1.93 13.09 -13.32
N SER A 60 -2.91 13.67 -12.63
CA SER A 60 -2.77 14.99 -12.00
C SER A 60 -1.75 15.06 -10.86
N ILE A 61 -1.48 13.94 -10.20
CA ILE A 61 -0.52 13.86 -9.07
C ILE A 61 0.64 12.89 -9.33
N ALA A 62 0.66 12.24 -10.48
CA ALA A 62 1.65 11.24 -10.87
C ALA A 62 3.10 11.73 -10.73
N ALA A 63 3.38 12.98 -11.13
CA ALA A 63 4.72 13.55 -11.12
C ALA A 63 5.34 13.60 -9.70
N HIS A 64 4.53 13.78 -8.67
CA HIS A 64 5.01 13.82 -7.28
C HIS A 64 5.60 12.48 -6.86
N PHE A 65 4.95 11.36 -7.21
CA PHE A 65 5.42 10.02 -6.88
C PHE A 65 6.60 9.58 -7.74
N GLY A 66 6.62 9.96 -9.02
CA GLY A 66 7.77 9.77 -9.89
C GLY A 66 9.04 10.45 -9.37
N ALA A 67 8.91 11.64 -8.79
CA ALA A 67 10.03 12.36 -8.16
C ALA A 67 10.60 11.64 -6.92
N LEU A 68 9.81 10.81 -6.23
CA LEU A 68 10.26 9.94 -5.13
C LEU A 68 10.96 8.66 -5.62
N GLY A 69 10.99 8.40 -6.93
CA GLY A 69 11.57 7.18 -7.50
C GLY A 69 10.60 6.02 -7.68
N ALA A 70 9.29 6.25 -7.49
CA ALA A 70 8.28 5.24 -7.75
C ALA A 70 7.96 5.14 -9.26
N HIS A 71 7.67 3.92 -9.70
CA HIS A 71 7.06 3.71 -11.02
C HIS A 71 5.56 4.01 -10.93
N VAL A 72 5.08 4.91 -11.78
CA VAL A 72 3.67 5.34 -11.74
C VAL A 72 2.87 4.64 -12.83
N VAL A 73 1.76 4.01 -12.42
CA VAL A 73 0.76 3.40 -13.30
C VAL A 73 -0.51 4.26 -13.26
N PRO A 74 -1.07 4.64 -14.41
CA PRO A 74 -2.33 5.41 -14.44
C PRO A 74 -3.49 4.62 -13.84
N ASP A 75 -4.25 5.25 -12.91
CA ASP A 75 -5.50 4.69 -12.40
C ASP A 75 -6.64 4.93 -13.41
N GLU A 76 -7.28 3.86 -13.86
CA GLU A 76 -8.42 3.90 -14.79
C GLU A 76 -9.74 4.32 -14.11
N GLY A 77 -9.74 4.56 -12.80
CA GLY A 77 -10.91 5.05 -12.07
C GLY A 77 -11.98 4.01 -11.76
N ASN A 78 -11.66 2.72 -11.88
CA ASN A 78 -12.58 1.59 -11.64
C ASN A 78 -12.63 1.13 -10.18
N GLY A 79 -12.14 1.95 -9.26
CA GLY A 79 -12.14 1.70 -7.82
C GLY A 79 -10.88 1.01 -7.29
N LEU A 80 -10.78 0.92 -5.95
CA LEU A 80 -9.56 0.51 -5.25
C LEU A 80 -9.05 -0.87 -5.69
N ASN A 81 -9.91 -1.89 -5.72
CA ASN A 81 -9.47 -3.24 -6.08
C ASN A 81 -9.03 -3.36 -7.55
N ALA A 82 -9.59 -2.53 -8.44
CA ALA A 82 -9.14 -2.45 -9.84
C ALA A 82 -7.76 -1.80 -9.94
N ALA A 83 -7.52 -0.70 -9.23
CA ALA A 83 -6.22 -0.05 -9.15
C ALA A 83 -5.16 -1.00 -8.56
N VAL A 84 -5.50 -1.75 -7.52
CA VAL A 84 -4.63 -2.80 -6.97
C VAL A 84 -4.29 -3.85 -8.00
N ALA A 85 -5.27 -4.36 -8.75
CA ALA A 85 -5.04 -5.35 -9.80
C ALA A 85 -4.13 -4.83 -10.93
N GLN A 86 -4.27 -3.55 -11.32
CA GLN A 86 -3.37 -2.89 -12.28
C GLN A 86 -1.93 -2.85 -11.76
N GLY A 87 -1.74 -2.45 -10.50
CA GLY A 87 -0.42 -2.41 -9.88
C GLY A 87 0.24 -3.78 -9.77
N ILE A 88 -0.52 -4.82 -9.37
CA ILE A 88 -0.04 -6.20 -9.32
C ILE A 88 0.39 -6.70 -10.71
N ALA A 89 -0.40 -6.38 -11.74
CA ALA A 89 -0.07 -6.75 -13.12
C ALA A 89 1.24 -6.09 -13.61
N ALA A 90 1.54 -4.88 -13.13
CA ALA A 90 2.77 -4.15 -13.47
C ALA A 90 4.00 -4.60 -12.65
N ALA A 91 3.81 -5.34 -11.55
CA ALA A 91 4.88 -5.71 -10.61
C ALA A 91 5.82 -6.83 -11.10
N GLY A 92 5.54 -7.45 -12.25
CA GLY A 92 6.38 -8.54 -12.77
C GLY A 92 6.09 -9.89 -12.12
N ARG A 93 7.14 -10.69 -11.85
CA ARG A 93 6.99 -12.11 -11.42
C ARG A 93 7.37 -12.36 -9.96
N GLY A 94 8.01 -11.40 -9.32
CA GLY A 94 8.49 -11.53 -7.93
C GLY A 94 7.37 -11.41 -6.89
N PRO A 95 7.71 -11.52 -5.61
CA PRO A 95 6.78 -11.28 -4.51
C PRO A 95 6.21 -9.86 -4.54
N VAL A 96 4.92 -9.74 -4.29
CA VAL A 96 4.21 -8.45 -4.32
C VAL A 96 3.52 -8.18 -2.98
N GLY A 97 3.77 -6.99 -2.44
CA GLY A 97 2.98 -6.40 -1.37
C GLY A 97 2.06 -5.31 -1.93
N VAL A 98 0.88 -5.18 -1.38
CA VAL A 98 -0.04 -4.07 -1.63
C VAL A 98 -0.22 -3.32 -0.32
N LEU A 99 0.20 -2.07 -0.29
CA LEU A 99 0.09 -1.19 0.89
C LEU A 99 -0.88 -0.05 0.57
N LEU A 100 -1.85 0.21 1.45
CA LEU A 100 -2.70 1.40 1.32
C LEU A 100 -1.87 2.69 1.50
N GLY A 101 -2.19 3.73 0.75
CA GLY A 101 -1.41 4.97 0.70
C GLY A 101 -1.75 6.00 1.80
N ASP A 102 -2.43 5.59 2.87
CA ASP A 102 -2.96 6.43 3.96
C ASP A 102 -2.38 6.09 5.33
N VAL A 103 -1.12 5.67 5.38
CA VAL A 103 -0.37 5.29 6.60
C VAL A 103 0.77 6.27 6.91
N PRO A 104 0.48 7.50 7.35
CA PRO A 104 1.49 8.55 7.53
C PRO A 104 2.50 8.24 8.65
N ALA A 105 2.14 7.37 9.59
CA ALA A 105 3.02 6.95 10.68
C ALA A 105 3.97 5.81 10.31
N LEU A 106 3.92 5.30 9.08
CA LEU A 106 4.75 4.21 8.59
C LEU A 106 6.24 4.57 8.68
N ARG A 107 7.02 3.67 9.25
CA ARG A 107 8.48 3.73 9.23
C ARG A 107 9.04 2.65 8.31
N ALA A 108 10.09 2.97 7.56
CA ALA A 108 10.74 2.02 6.66
C ALA A 108 11.07 0.68 7.34
N ALA A 109 11.67 0.72 8.54
CA ALA A 109 12.03 -0.48 9.30
C ALA A 109 10.82 -1.36 9.68
N GLU A 110 9.63 -0.77 9.91
CA GLU A 110 8.41 -1.53 10.20
C GLU A 110 7.90 -2.26 8.97
N LEU A 111 7.97 -1.63 7.80
CA LEU A 111 7.63 -2.28 6.53
C LEU A 111 8.64 -3.40 6.20
N GLU A 112 9.92 -3.15 6.36
CA GLU A 112 10.98 -4.17 6.17
C GLU A 112 10.71 -5.40 7.04
N ALA A 113 10.47 -5.22 8.35
CA ALA A 113 10.18 -6.30 9.28
C ALA A 113 8.89 -7.06 8.92
N ALA A 114 7.83 -6.34 8.49
CA ALA A 114 6.59 -6.96 8.06
C ALA A 114 6.78 -7.79 6.78
N LEU A 115 7.56 -7.31 5.81
CA LEU A 115 7.87 -8.04 4.58
C LEU A 115 8.78 -9.25 4.82
N GLU A 116 9.72 -9.17 5.79
CA GLU A 116 10.53 -10.31 6.22
C GLU A 116 9.65 -11.40 6.85
N LEU A 117 8.72 -11.03 7.71
CA LEU A 117 7.76 -11.94 8.31
C LEU A 117 6.82 -12.55 7.24
N ALA A 118 6.31 -11.72 6.33
CA ALA A 118 5.45 -12.14 5.23
C ALA A 118 6.12 -13.16 4.30
N ALA A 119 7.44 -13.12 4.15
CA ALA A 119 8.19 -14.05 3.32
C ALA A 119 8.08 -15.52 3.79
N GLN A 120 7.60 -15.76 5.00
CA GLN A 120 7.40 -17.10 5.55
C GLN A 120 6.07 -17.73 5.09
N TYR A 121 5.18 -16.96 4.46
CA TYR A 121 3.84 -17.39 4.08
C TYR A 121 3.57 -17.14 2.59
N PRO A 122 2.92 -18.05 1.88
CA PRO A 122 2.52 -17.82 0.49
C PRO A 122 1.63 -16.58 0.33
N LEU A 123 0.72 -16.36 1.28
CA LEU A 123 -0.23 -15.25 1.37
C LEU A 123 -0.27 -14.75 2.80
N ALA A 124 -0.06 -13.45 3.02
CA ALA A 124 -0.16 -12.86 4.34
C ALA A 124 -0.73 -11.43 4.28
N PHE A 125 -1.18 -10.93 5.42
CA PHE A 125 -1.67 -9.55 5.52
C PHE A 125 -1.46 -8.97 6.91
N VAL A 126 -1.45 -7.64 6.98
CA VAL A 126 -1.47 -6.86 8.22
C VAL A 126 -2.83 -6.17 8.33
N PRO A 127 -3.59 -6.37 9.42
CA PRO A 127 -4.83 -5.65 9.66
C PRO A 127 -4.55 -4.18 10.05
N ASP A 128 -5.56 -3.33 9.89
CA ASP A 128 -5.55 -1.98 10.45
C ASP A 128 -5.57 -1.99 12.00
N ALA A 129 -5.50 -0.81 12.60
CA ALA A 129 -5.53 -0.67 14.06
C ALA A 129 -6.87 -1.10 14.68
N ASP A 130 -7.97 -0.98 13.94
CA ASP A 130 -9.32 -1.35 14.37
C ASP A 130 -9.61 -2.85 14.21
N ASN A 131 -8.71 -3.61 13.58
CA ASN A 131 -8.85 -5.03 13.28
C ASN A 131 -10.06 -5.38 12.39
N ASP A 132 -10.50 -4.46 11.55
CA ASP A 132 -11.61 -4.66 10.59
C ASP A 132 -11.11 -4.64 9.13
N GLY A 133 -10.19 -3.75 8.84
CA GLY A 133 -9.59 -3.56 7.52
C GLY A 133 -8.26 -4.32 7.32
N THR A 134 -7.61 -3.99 6.22
CA THR A 134 -6.29 -4.52 5.84
C THR A 134 -5.45 -3.37 5.31
N VAL A 135 -4.27 -3.18 5.85
CA VAL A 135 -3.33 -2.12 5.43
C VAL A 135 -2.28 -2.66 4.47
N LEU A 136 -1.72 -3.83 4.76
CA LEU A 136 -0.75 -4.50 3.90
C LEU A 136 -1.25 -5.90 3.50
N LEU A 137 -1.22 -6.21 2.22
CA LEU A 137 -1.58 -7.53 1.68
C LEU A 137 -0.40 -8.07 0.85
N THR A 138 0.05 -9.30 1.10
CA THR A 138 1.24 -9.84 0.45
C THR A 138 1.01 -11.20 -0.19
N ALA A 139 1.69 -11.46 -1.32
CA ALA A 139 1.76 -12.77 -1.94
C ALA A 139 3.17 -13.03 -2.49
N LEU A 140 3.70 -14.23 -2.29
CA LEU A 140 4.99 -14.63 -2.87
C LEU A 140 4.91 -14.78 -4.39
N ARG A 141 3.73 -15.01 -4.95
CA ARG A 141 3.46 -15.03 -6.39
C ARG A 141 2.31 -14.08 -6.73
N PRO A 142 2.50 -13.13 -7.64
CA PRO A 142 1.46 -12.16 -8.00
C PRO A 142 0.13 -12.82 -8.42
N ALA A 143 0.19 -13.96 -9.09
CA ALA A 143 -0.99 -14.70 -9.55
C ALA A 143 -1.87 -15.26 -8.43
N ASP A 144 -1.33 -15.39 -7.22
CA ASP A 144 -2.07 -15.90 -6.07
C ASP A 144 -2.84 -14.81 -5.32
N HIS A 145 -2.57 -13.53 -5.61
CA HIS A 145 -3.31 -12.44 -4.98
C HIS A 145 -4.82 -12.53 -5.20
N ARG A 146 -5.56 -12.29 -4.13
CA ARG A 146 -7.03 -12.21 -4.11
C ARG A 146 -7.45 -10.96 -3.33
N PRO A 147 -7.15 -9.75 -3.86
CA PRO A 147 -7.42 -8.50 -3.15
C PRO A 147 -8.92 -8.29 -2.99
N ALA A 148 -9.34 -7.97 -1.77
CA ALA A 148 -10.71 -7.73 -1.40
C ALA A 148 -10.80 -6.55 -0.40
N PHE A 149 -10.13 -5.44 -0.72
CA PHE A 149 -10.12 -4.23 0.10
C PHE A 149 -11.50 -3.57 0.21
N GLY A 150 -11.70 -2.81 1.28
CA GLY A 150 -12.94 -2.14 1.67
C GLY A 150 -13.45 -2.65 3.01
N ALA A 151 -14.67 -2.27 3.41
CA ALA A 151 -15.25 -2.65 4.71
C ALA A 151 -15.10 -4.14 4.99
N HIS A 152 -14.71 -4.50 6.23
CA HIS A 152 -14.50 -5.89 6.67
C HIS A 152 -13.48 -6.68 5.82
N SER A 153 -12.50 -6.00 5.24
CA SER A 153 -11.50 -6.65 4.37
C SER A 153 -10.64 -7.67 5.11
N ARG A 154 -10.38 -7.49 6.41
CA ARG A 154 -9.71 -8.50 7.26
C ARG A 154 -10.39 -9.86 7.18
N ALA A 155 -11.71 -9.91 7.40
CA ALA A 155 -12.46 -11.16 7.37
C ALA A 155 -12.44 -11.81 5.97
N ARG A 156 -12.49 -10.99 4.91
CA ARG A 156 -12.43 -11.48 3.52
C ARG A 156 -11.06 -12.05 3.17
N HIS A 157 -9.99 -11.41 3.61
CA HIS A 157 -8.64 -11.91 3.36
C HIS A 157 -8.36 -13.19 4.14
N LEU A 158 -8.82 -13.30 5.40
CA LEU A 158 -8.77 -14.56 6.14
C LEU A 158 -9.52 -15.69 5.40
N ALA A 159 -10.74 -15.41 4.91
CA ALA A 159 -11.52 -16.38 4.15
C ALA A 159 -10.85 -16.78 2.81
N ALA A 160 -10.05 -15.88 2.22
CA ALA A 160 -9.27 -16.13 1.02
C ALA A 160 -7.96 -16.90 1.27
N GLY A 161 -7.66 -17.25 2.52
CA GLY A 161 -6.50 -18.07 2.90
C GLY A 161 -5.23 -17.27 3.21
N TYR A 162 -5.33 -15.94 3.40
CA TYR A 162 -4.21 -15.16 3.88
C TYR A 162 -3.97 -15.39 5.38
N VAL A 163 -2.71 -15.44 5.77
CA VAL A 163 -2.29 -15.50 7.18
C VAL A 163 -2.18 -14.08 7.72
N GLU A 164 -2.80 -13.83 8.86
CA GLU A 164 -2.67 -12.55 9.56
C GLU A 164 -1.30 -12.48 10.25
N LEU A 165 -0.56 -11.42 10.00
CA LEU A 165 0.72 -11.16 10.65
C LEU A 165 0.50 -10.44 11.98
N GLU A 166 1.07 -10.99 13.04
CA GLU A 166 1.05 -10.37 14.35
C GLU A 166 2.12 -9.27 14.43
N LEU A 167 1.67 -8.02 14.41
CA LEU A 167 2.52 -6.85 14.64
C LEU A 167 2.06 -6.11 15.91
N PRO A 168 2.96 -5.36 16.57
CA PRO A 168 2.59 -4.50 17.68
C PRO A 168 1.42 -3.58 17.33
N GLN A 169 0.49 -3.36 18.27
CA GLN A 169 -0.66 -2.50 18.03
C GLN A 169 -0.27 -1.03 17.78
N GLU A 170 0.85 -0.62 18.38
CA GLU A 170 1.43 0.71 18.22
C GLU A 170 2.21 0.90 16.91
N SER A 171 2.33 -0.13 16.08
CA SER A 171 3.04 -0.03 14.80
C SER A 171 2.40 1.01 13.88
N GLY A 172 3.22 1.91 13.36
CA GLY A 172 2.82 2.90 12.38
C GLY A 172 2.27 2.28 11.09
N LEU A 173 2.68 1.05 10.76
CA LEU A 173 2.15 0.29 9.62
C LEU A 173 0.65 -0.04 9.76
N ARG A 174 0.12 -0.10 10.98
CA ARG A 174 -1.30 -0.41 11.24
C ARG A 174 -2.19 0.82 11.33
N ARG A 175 -1.60 2.02 11.38
CA ARG A 175 -2.30 3.29 11.60
C ARG A 175 -2.59 3.97 10.26
N ASP A 176 -3.65 3.55 9.60
CA ASP A 176 -4.25 4.29 8.51
C ASP A 176 -5.05 5.50 9.03
N VAL A 177 -5.21 6.51 8.22
CA VAL A 177 -5.91 7.75 8.56
C VAL A 177 -7.13 7.92 7.67
N ASP A 178 -8.27 7.51 8.17
CA ASP A 178 -9.55 7.68 7.50
C ASP A 178 -10.20 9.04 7.76
N THR A 179 -9.82 9.70 8.86
CA THR A 179 -10.42 10.98 9.29
C THR A 179 -9.37 11.98 9.78
N ALA A 180 -9.66 13.27 9.62
CA ALA A 180 -8.78 14.35 10.12
C ALA A 180 -8.58 14.32 11.65
N SER A 181 -9.47 13.67 12.42
CA SER A 181 -9.33 13.51 13.87
C SER A 181 -8.26 12.48 14.25
N GLN A 182 -8.00 11.50 13.41
CA GLN A 182 -6.96 10.47 13.65
C GLN A 182 -5.53 10.99 13.42
N LEU A 183 -5.37 12.18 12.82
CA LEU A 183 -4.07 12.83 12.65
C LEU A 183 -3.56 13.54 13.92
N ALA A 184 -4.39 13.68 14.94
CA ALA A 184 -4.06 14.45 16.15
C ALA A 184 -3.57 13.58 17.32
N ASP A 185 -3.62 12.26 17.19
CA ASP A 185 -3.19 11.26 18.18
C ASP A 185 -1.88 10.59 17.75
#